data_5e181170df83e631d4d0583c094776f9
#
_entry.id   5e181170df83e631d4d0583c094776f9
#
_cell.length_a   1.000
_cell.length_b   1.000
_cell.length_c   1.000
_cell.angle_alpha   90.00
_cell.angle_beta   90.00
_cell.angle_gamma   90.00
#
_symmetry.space_group_name_H-M   'P 1'
#
loop_
_entity.id
_entity.type
_entity.pdbx_description
1 polymer ?
#
loop_
_entity_poly.entity_id
_entity_poly.type
_entity_poly.pdbx_seq_one_letter_code
_entity_poly.pdbx_strand_id
1 'polypeptide(L)'
;MPIEKISWIQKNIIKLCNYKAKPVILASQFLDSMVFNPFPLRAEVSDIHAAVIDGADGLLLNAECSVGKYPLDSLVTMNDICISAEQHFPYQEFFLDMLQNSQKPMTKSEAVANSVVRSAFNLHSPVILA
;
A
#
# COMPACT_ATOMS: atom_id res chain seq x y z
N MET A 1 4.00 -11.28 21.47
CA MET A 1 4.93 -10.84 20.40
C MET A 1 5.54 -9.50 20.83
N PRO A 2 6.86 -9.32 20.76
CA PRO A 2 7.49 -8.05 21.12
C PRO A 2 7.02 -6.94 20.17
N ILE A 3 6.71 -5.76 20.71
CA ILE A 3 6.12 -4.64 19.98
C ILE A 3 7.06 -4.08 18.90
N GLU A 4 8.36 -4.12 19.15
CA GLU A 4 9.39 -3.66 18.22
C GLU A 4 9.47 -4.47 16.90
N LYS A 5 8.83 -5.64 16.86
CA LYS A 5 8.80 -6.50 15.66
C LYS A 5 7.58 -6.27 14.77
N ILE A 6 6.61 -5.47 15.22
CA ILE A 6 5.33 -5.31 14.51
C ILE A 6 5.56 -4.75 13.10
N SER A 7 6.32 -3.67 12.96
CA SER A 7 6.57 -3.03 11.66
C SER A 7 7.28 -3.98 10.68
N TRP A 8 8.26 -4.78 11.17
CA TRP A 8 8.96 -5.77 10.35
C TRP A 8 8.02 -6.89 9.89
N ILE A 9 7.15 -7.37 10.79
CA ILE A 9 6.17 -8.42 10.47
C ILE A 9 5.15 -7.91 9.46
N GLN A 10 4.63 -6.69 9.65
CA GLN A 10 3.71 -6.04 8.70
C GLN A 10 4.32 -5.99 7.29
N LYS A 11 5.55 -5.50 7.16
CA LYS A 11 6.26 -5.48 5.87
C LYS A 11 6.38 -6.85 5.23
N ASN A 12 6.72 -7.86 6.01
CA ASN A 12 6.85 -9.23 5.49
C ASN A 12 5.50 -9.81 5.05
N ILE A 13 4.42 -9.53 5.78
CA ILE A 13 3.07 -9.97 5.39
C ILE A 13 2.66 -9.29 4.07
N ILE A 14 2.83 -7.98 3.94
CA ILE A 14 2.55 -7.25 2.71
C ILE A 14 3.33 -7.86 1.54
N LYS A 15 4.65 -8.01 1.68
CA LYS A 15 5.48 -8.65 0.65
C LYS A 15 5.00 -10.04 0.27
N LEU A 16 4.68 -10.87 1.25
CA LEU A 16 4.21 -12.23 1.00
C LEU A 16 2.88 -12.23 0.25
N CYS A 17 1.94 -11.35 0.61
CA CYS A 17 0.68 -11.20 -0.08
C CYS A 17 0.90 -10.77 -1.54
N ASN A 18 1.75 -9.78 -1.77
CA ASN A 18 2.09 -9.29 -3.10
C ASN A 18 2.72 -10.40 -3.97
N TYR A 19 3.69 -11.17 -3.44
CA TYR A 19 4.29 -12.30 -4.17
C TYR A 19 3.28 -13.40 -4.49
N LYS A 20 2.21 -13.52 -3.71
CA LYS A 20 1.13 -14.50 -3.93
C LYS A 20 -0.04 -13.93 -4.73
N ALA A 21 0.09 -12.68 -5.23
CA ALA A 21 -0.99 -11.95 -5.89
C ALA A 21 -2.29 -11.95 -5.06
N LYS A 22 -2.19 -11.73 -3.75
CA LYS A 22 -3.30 -11.65 -2.81
C LYS A 22 -3.43 -10.21 -2.33
N PRO A 23 -4.62 -9.61 -2.46
CA PRO A 23 -4.85 -8.27 -1.92
C PRO A 23 -4.63 -8.25 -0.41
N VAL A 24 -3.97 -7.19 0.06
CA VAL A 24 -3.68 -6.96 1.47
C VAL A 24 -4.24 -5.60 1.90
N ILE A 25 -5.16 -5.65 2.86
CA ILE A 25 -5.76 -4.46 3.47
C ILE A 25 -5.25 -4.35 4.90
N LEU A 26 -4.65 -3.22 5.23
CA LEU A 26 -4.21 -2.94 6.58
C LEU A 26 -5.32 -2.27 7.38
N ALA A 27 -5.69 -2.88 8.48
CA ALA A 27 -6.63 -2.36 9.46
C ALA A 27 -5.88 -2.06 10.75
N SER A 28 -5.57 -0.81 10.99
CA SER A 28 -4.83 -0.38 12.17
C SER A 28 -5.27 1.03 12.56
N GLN A 29 -4.80 1.51 13.69
CA GLN A 29 -5.08 2.85 14.23
C GLN A 29 -4.31 3.92 13.45
N PHE A 30 -4.66 4.13 12.16
CA PHE A 30 -3.90 5.02 11.30
C PHE A 30 -4.05 6.50 11.64
N LEU A 31 -5.25 6.94 12.01
CA LEU A 31 -5.57 8.33 12.36
C LEU A 31 -6.29 8.39 13.72
N ASP A 32 -5.88 7.61 14.69
CA ASP A 32 -6.53 7.47 15.99
C ASP A 32 -6.66 8.82 16.72
N SER A 33 -5.69 9.72 16.56
CA SER A 33 -5.76 11.06 17.10
C SER A 33 -6.93 11.89 16.55
N MET A 34 -7.36 11.60 15.32
CA MET A 34 -8.47 12.29 14.66
C MET A 34 -9.85 11.86 15.17
N VAL A 35 -9.95 10.86 16.03
CA VAL A 35 -11.17 10.59 16.79
C VAL A 35 -11.60 11.83 17.58
N PHE A 36 -10.64 12.60 18.10
CA PHE A 36 -10.91 13.77 18.94
C PHE A 36 -10.34 15.08 18.39
N ASN A 37 -9.37 15.03 17.50
CA ASN A 37 -8.68 16.21 16.94
C ASN A 37 -8.93 16.36 15.44
N PRO A 38 -8.99 17.60 14.92
CA PRO A 38 -9.21 17.82 13.49
C PRO A 38 -7.97 17.55 12.60
N PHE A 39 -6.81 17.29 13.20
CA PHE A 39 -5.55 17.05 12.50
C PHE A 39 -4.84 15.80 13.05
N PRO A 40 -4.16 15.03 12.18
CA PRO A 40 -3.41 13.84 12.58
C PRO A 40 -2.09 14.21 13.26
N LEU A 41 -1.51 13.25 13.95
CA LEU A 41 -0.14 13.30 14.41
C LEU A 41 0.83 13.00 13.26
N ARG A 42 2.03 13.58 13.31
CA ARG A 42 3.07 13.31 12.32
C ARG A 42 3.42 11.82 12.20
N ALA A 43 3.39 11.09 13.31
CA ALA A 43 3.64 9.64 13.33
C ALA A 43 2.61 8.89 12.48
N GLU A 44 1.32 9.24 12.63
CA GLU A 44 0.22 8.63 11.88
C GLU A 44 0.36 8.88 10.36
N VAL A 45 0.72 10.11 9.97
CA VAL A 45 1.02 10.43 8.56
C VAL A 45 2.16 9.58 8.02
N SER A 46 3.23 9.40 8.82
CA SER A 46 4.37 8.56 8.44
C SER A 46 4.01 7.09 8.32
N ASP A 47 3.14 6.59 9.19
CA ASP A 47 2.70 5.19 9.18
C ASP A 47 1.84 4.88 7.94
N ILE A 48 0.92 5.80 7.58
CA ILE A 48 0.12 5.68 6.36
C ILE A 48 1.03 5.70 5.13
N HIS A 49 1.93 6.66 5.04
CA HIS A 49 2.89 6.77 3.94
C HIS A 49 3.71 5.48 3.81
N ALA A 50 4.24 4.96 4.93
CA ALA A 50 5.02 3.72 4.93
C ALA A 50 4.20 2.52 4.47
N ALA A 51 2.94 2.40 4.88
CA ALA A 51 2.05 1.33 4.46
C ALA A 51 1.81 1.32 2.94
N VAL A 52 1.63 2.49 2.34
CA VAL A 52 1.49 2.65 0.88
C VAL A 52 2.77 2.26 0.16
N ILE A 53 3.93 2.79 0.60
CA ILE A 53 5.24 2.48 0.00
C ILE A 53 5.63 1.01 0.16
N ASP A 54 5.19 0.35 1.22
CA ASP A 54 5.38 -1.09 1.42
C ASP A 54 4.53 -1.94 0.47
N GLY A 55 3.54 -1.35 -0.23
CA GLY A 55 2.72 -1.99 -1.25
C GLY A 55 1.42 -2.59 -0.72
N ALA A 56 0.81 -1.98 0.30
CA ALA A 56 -0.54 -2.33 0.73
C ALA A 56 -1.57 -1.92 -0.34
N ASP A 57 -2.56 -2.77 -0.60
CA ASP A 57 -3.62 -2.52 -1.58
C ASP A 57 -4.74 -1.63 -1.02
N GLY A 58 -4.87 -1.57 0.28
CA GLY A 58 -5.87 -0.74 0.93
C GLY A 58 -5.57 -0.46 2.40
N LEU A 59 -6.10 0.65 2.88
CA LEU A 59 -6.04 1.06 4.28
C LEU A 59 -7.46 1.23 4.81
N LEU A 60 -7.71 0.76 6.02
CA LEU A 60 -9.04 0.79 6.63
C LEU A 60 -9.04 1.73 7.84
N LEU A 61 -9.91 2.73 7.81
CA LEU A 61 -10.27 3.55 8.96
C LEU A 61 -11.30 2.81 9.83
N ASN A 62 -11.27 3.02 11.11
CA ASN A 62 -12.14 2.35 12.07
C ASN A 62 -12.83 3.35 13.02
N ALA A 63 -12.28 3.58 14.19
CA ALA A 63 -12.86 4.46 15.22
C ALA A 63 -12.98 5.91 14.72
N GLU A 64 -12.05 6.36 13.90
CA GLU A 64 -12.02 7.69 13.30
C GLU A 64 -13.31 8.01 12.53
N CYS A 65 -13.86 6.98 11.84
CA CYS A 65 -15.10 7.13 11.07
C CYS A 65 -16.35 6.71 11.85
N SER A 66 -16.24 5.73 12.78
CA SER A 66 -17.41 5.15 13.43
C SER A 66 -17.88 5.93 14.66
N VAL A 67 -16.96 6.47 15.46
CA VAL A 67 -17.24 7.20 16.70
C VAL A 67 -16.51 8.54 16.79
N GLY A 68 -15.65 8.84 15.84
CA GLY A 68 -14.85 10.05 15.79
C GLY A 68 -15.69 11.31 15.57
N LYS A 69 -15.14 12.46 15.98
CA LYS A 69 -15.77 13.77 15.77
C LYS A 69 -15.55 14.30 14.36
N TYR A 70 -14.55 13.79 13.63
CA TYR A 70 -14.11 14.30 12.34
C TYR A 70 -14.02 13.19 11.27
N PRO A 71 -15.09 12.41 11.02
CA PRO A 71 -15.04 11.25 10.12
C PRO A 71 -14.74 11.63 8.67
N LEU A 72 -15.30 12.73 8.18
CA LEU A 72 -15.04 13.20 6.81
C LEU A 72 -13.61 13.72 6.65
N ASP A 73 -13.14 14.52 7.61
CA ASP A 73 -11.76 15.06 7.59
C ASP A 73 -10.74 13.93 7.68
N SER A 74 -11.02 12.88 8.47
CA SER A 74 -10.16 11.68 8.55
C SER A 74 -10.05 10.98 7.21
N LEU A 75 -11.17 10.82 6.49
CA LEU A 75 -11.18 10.19 5.16
C LEU A 75 -10.41 11.04 4.14
N VAL A 76 -10.64 12.36 4.11
CA VAL A 76 -9.94 13.28 3.21
C VAL A 76 -8.44 13.27 3.52
N THR A 77 -8.07 13.37 4.80
CA THR A 77 -6.66 13.33 5.23
C THR A 77 -5.97 12.03 4.80
N MET A 78 -6.61 10.87 5.03
CA MET A 78 -6.07 9.58 4.60
C MET A 78 -5.87 9.55 3.07
N ASN A 79 -6.85 9.98 2.31
CA ASN A 79 -6.79 10.03 0.86
C ASN A 79 -5.63 10.92 0.36
N ASP A 80 -5.47 12.10 0.93
CA ASP A 80 -4.41 13.03 0.54
C ASP A 80 -3.01 12.48 0.84
N ILE A 81 -2.86 11.79 1.99
CA ILE A 81 -1.59 11.13 2.33
C ILE A 81 -1.31 9.98 1.36
N CYS A 82 -2.32 9.17 1.01
CA CYS A 82 -2.17 8.08 0.05
C CYS A 82 -1.76 8.61 -1.33
N ILE A 83 -2.44 9.61 -1.86
CA ILE A 83 -2.09 10.24 -3.15
C ILE A 83 -0.66 10.78 -3.12
N SER A 84 -0.27 11.45 -2.03
CA SER A 84 1.10 11.95 -1.88
C SER A 84 2.14 10.82 -1.85
N ALA A 85 1.84 9.72 -1.16
CA ALA A 85 2.73 8.56 -1.09
C ALA A 85 2.87 7.84 -2.44
N GLU A 86 1.76 7.67 -3.18
CA GLU A 86 1.73 7.03 -4.49
C GLU A 86 2.59 7.75 -5.53
N GLN A 87 2.72 9.09 -5.44
CA GLN A 87 3.61 9.85 -6.31
C GLN A 87 5.10 9.46 -6.14
N HIS A 88 5.45 8.90 -4.99
CA HIS A 88 6.82 8.47 -4.66
C HIS A 88 6.98 6.95 -4.64
N PHE A 89 5.93 6.21 -5.06
CA PHE A 89 5.99 4.76 -5.06
C PHE A 89 7.03 4.25 -6.06
N PRO A 90 7.97 3.39 -5.64
CA PRO A 90 9.06 2.93 -6.50
C PRO A 90 8.61 1.78 -7.43
N TYR A 91 7.71 2.06 -8.37
CA TYR A 91 7.08 1.07 -9.25
C TYR A 91 8.08 0.16 -9.96
N GLN A 92 9.19 0.71 -10.45
CA GLN A 92 10.18 -0.07 -11.19
C GLN A 92 10.90 -1.06 -10.30
N GLU A 93 11.34 -0.61 -9.12
CA GLU A 93 12.04 -1.46 -8.15
C GLU A 93 11.11 -2.54 -7.61
N PHE A 94 9.87 -2.16 -7.31
CA PHE A 94 8.84 -3.07 -6.87
C PHE A 94 8.56 -4.16 -7.92
N PHE A 95 8.41 -3.78 -9.19
CA PHE A 95 8.22 -4.72 -10.29
C PHE A 95 9.40 -5.69 -10.45
N LEU A 96 10.64 -5.19 -10.36
CA LEU A 96 11.84 -6.03 -10.46
C LEU A 96 11.95 -7.01 -9.28
N ASP A 97 11.63 -6.56 -8.05
CA ASP A 97 11.60 -7.43 -6.87
C ASP A 97 10.54 -8.54 -7.02
N MET A 98 9.36 -8.20 -7.54
CA MET A 98 8.30 -9.16 -7.84
C MET A 98 8.74 -10.20 -8.87
N LEU A 99 9.41 -9.78 -9.95
CA LEU A 99 9.93 -10.67 -10.99
C LEU A 99 11.00 -11.65 -10.46
N GLN A 100 11.88 -11.17 -9.61
CA GLN A 100 12.95 -12.00 -9.03
C GLN A 100 12.41 -13.07 -8.09
N ASN A 101 11.36 -12.74 -7.34
CA ASN A 101 10.77 -13.60 -6.33
C ASN A 101 9.55 -14.39 -6.83
N SER A 102 9.15 -14.23 -8.11
CA SER A 102 8.09 -15.02 -8.71
C SER A 102 8.49 -16.50 -8.87
N GLN A 103 7.50 -17.38 -8.77
CA GLN A 103 7.69 -18.82 -8.90
C GLN A 103 8.15 -19.17 -10.32
N LYS A 104 9.19 -19.99 -10.43
CA LYS A 104 9.71 -20.46 -11.73
C LYS A 104 9.50 -21.98 -11.87
N PRO A 105 9.10 -22.49 -13.04
CA PRO A 105 8.79 -21.74 -14.27
C PRO A 105 7.47 -20.97 -14.16
N MET A 106 7.43 -19.77 -14.77
CA MET A 106 6.22 -18.96 -14.84
C MET A 106 5.17 -19.61 -15.74
N THR A 107 3.90 -19.38 -15.43
CA THR A 107 2.80 -19.72 -16.33
C THR A 107 2.81 -18.81 -17.58
N LYS A 108 2.12 -19.24 -18.64
CA LYS A 108 2.01 -18.42 -19.88
C LYS A 108 1.38 -17.05 -19.59
N SER A 109 0.33 -17.03 -18.76
CA SER A 109 -0.35 -15.78 -18.37
C SER A 109 0.57 -14.83 -17.62
N GLU A 110 1.34 -15.33 -16.66
CA GLU A 110 2.32 -14.53 -15.93
C GLU A 110 3.41 -13.97 -16.86
N ALA A 111 3.92 -14.77 -17.79
CA ALA A 111 4.93 -14.33 -18.74
C ALA A 111 4.40 -13.21 -19.65
N VAL A 112 3.15 -13.33 -20.12
CA VAL A 112 2.49 -12.30 -20.94
C VAL A 112 2.27 -11.03 -20.10
N ALA A 113 1.71 -11.14 -18.91
CA ALA A 113 1.46 -10.00 -18.03
C ALA A 113 2.75 -9.22 -17.72
N ASN A 114 3.84 -9.93 -17.39
CA ASN A 114 5.14 -9.32 -17.15
C ASN A 114 5.67 -8.58 -18.39
N SER A 115 5.49 -9.15 -19.57
CA SER A 115 5.91 -8.52 -20.84
C SER A 115 5.12 -7.24 -21.10
N VAL A 116 3.80 -7.27 -20.85
CA VAL A 116 2.91 -6.12 -21.03
C VAL A 116 3.27 -4.99 -20.07
N VAL A 117 3.45 -5.29 -18.79
CA VAL A 117 3.85 -4.29 -17.78
C VAL A 117 5.19 -3.66 -18.14
N ARG A 118 6.17 -4.45 -18.54
CA ARG A 118 7.48 -3.95 -18.95
C ARG A 118 7.40 -3.06 -20.20
N SER A 119 6.57 -3.45 -21.17
CA SER A 119 6.35 -2.66 -22.39
C SER A 119 5.66 -1.34 -22.07
N ALA A 120 4.60 -1.37 -21.25
CA ALA A 120 3.88 -0.17 -20.81
C ALA A 120 4.82 0.81 -20.11
N PHE A 121 5.68 0.31 -19.23
CA PHE A 121 6.68 1.13 -18.55
C PHE A 121 7.63 1.80 -19.53
N ASN A 122 8.21 1.05 -20.47
CA ASN A 122 9.16 1.56 -21.46
C ASN A 122 8.52 2.58 -22.43
N LEU A 123 7.22 2.44 -22.69
CA LEU A 123 6.45 3.33 -23.58
C LEU A 123 5.82 4.50 -22.83
N HIS A 124 6.00 4.61 -21.49
CA HIS A 124 5.29 5.56 -20.65
C HIS A 124 3.77 5.53 -20.84
N SER A 125 3.21 4.33 -21.03
CA SER A 125 1.77 4.15 -21.24
C SER A 125 1.02 4.37 -19.92
N PRO A 126 0.01 5.25 -19.89
CA PRO A 126 -0.72 5.55 -18.65
C PRO A 126 -1.73 4.46 -18.26
N VAL A 127 -2.06 3.54 -19.16
CA VAL A 127 -3.09 2.52 -18.95
C VAL A 127 -2.72 1.22 -19.66
N ILE A 128 -2.99 0.10 -19.00
CA ILE A 128 -2.98 -1.24 -19.57
C ILE A 128 -4.43 -1.74 -19.56
N LEU A 129 -4.92 -2.15 -20.74
CA LEU A 129 -6.21 -2.83 -20.90
C LEU A 129 -5.96 -4.32 -21.12
N ALA A 130 -6.52 -5.18 -20.24
CA ALA A 130 -6.34 -6.63 -20.28
C ALA A 130 -7.69 -7.35 -20.28
#